data_e92bfa436e91dcfbd63c6ebb9d6518f5
#
_entry.id   e92bfa436e91dcfbd63c6ebb9d6518f5
#
_cell.length_a   1.000
_cell.length_b   1.000
_cell.length_c   1.000
_cell.angle_alpha   90.00
_cell.angle_beta   90.00
_cell.angle_gamma   90.00
#
_symmetry.space_group_name_H-M   'P 1'
#
loop_
_entity.id
_entity.type
_entity.pdbx_description
1 polymer ?
#
loop_
_entity_poly.entity_id
_entity_poly.type
_entity_poly.pdbx_seq_one_letter_code
_entity_poly.pdbx_strand_id
1 'polypeptide(L)'
;MVHLWTKLASVVGAVAVITAVFVPEPSPASAAAMPAIPSIPAVRSFTPTAAGTWRPASGTRVVAPVGSAVEDEARLLSAELNVPYANGPARPGDISLSLQWVNDNPEAYELTSSAAGIAIRGTTDAGVFYGSRTLLQVLRARGGFPGGIVQDRPDRPQRGLMVDVGRKYFTPGWLRARIGELSYLKLNELHLHLSDNQGFRVESTTHPEIVSARHLSKADIRGLVAYAARRHVTVIPEIDSPGHLGAVLAAHPSLRLRTRLGVPVKGAIDISDPRSATLIDDLIKEYAPLFPGPYWHLGGDEYGALTVPDPQATFPKLAAYARSRFGPGGTVADAATAWLNDRSAVLRRYGKTTKAWNDGFFSSPRARPDADREVEYWSSNVQRGPLPETYLREGRKLVNLNSWYLYYVLGSPASFPYPSGRAIYERWTPAVVHRDRAVPAALAGADRILGGRLAIWCDHADAQTETQIAAGIRLPLRALAQKVWDPRTPALSWEDFKSLANAVG
;
A
#
# COMPACT_ATOMS: atom_id res chain seq x y z
N MET A 1 -61.29 10.79 68.01
CA MET A 1 -60.52 11.00 69.25
C MET A 1 -59.20 11.62 68.83
N VAL A 2 -59.07 12.95 68.81
CA VAL A 2 -58.61 13.88 69.81
C VAL A 2 -57.20 13.53 70.32
N HIS A 3 -56.19 14.30 69.94
CA HIS A 3 -55.34 15.23 70.63
C HIS A 3 -54.19 15.62 69.79
N LEU A 4 -54.06 16.81 69.30
CA LEU A 4 -53.45 18.08 69.74
C LEU A 4 -52.24 17.93 70.68
N TRP A 5 -51.07 18.49 70.23
CA TRP A 5 -50.19 19.43 70.99
C TRP A 5 -49.07 19.90 70.09
N THR A 6 -49.13 21.14 69.64
CA THR A 6 -48.36 22.37 69.84
C THR A 6 -46.84 22.40 69.65
N LYS A 7 -46.46 23.19 68.72
CA LYS A 7 -45.35 24.16 68.50
C LYS A 7 -44.11 24.08 69.40
N LEU A 8 -42.95 24.09 68.69
CA LEU A 8 -41.86 25.02 69.03
C LEU A 8 -41.01 25.30 67.81
N ALA A 9 -40.89 26.60 67.47
CA ALA A 9 -40.06 27.09 66.38
C ALA A 9 -38.62 27.27 66.90
N SER A 10 -37.65 26.77 66.17
CA SER A 10 -36.25 27.09 66.38
C SER A 10 -35.66 27.56 65.00
N VAL A 11 -35.36 28.83 64.92
CA VAL A 11 -34.66 29.47 63.85
C VAL A 11 -33.18 29.05 63.91
N VAL A 12 -32.70 28.25 63.01
CA VAL A 12 -31.26 28.01 62.80
C VAL A 12 -30.87 28.70 61.47
N GLY A 13 -30.11 29.78 61.60
CA GLY A 13 -29.54 30.49 60.46
C GLY A 13 -28.48 29.65 59.78
N ALA A 14 -28.73 29.27 58.54
CA ALA A 14 -27.74 28.62 57.67
C ALA A 14 -26.82 29.69 57.09
N VAL A 15 -25.57 29.71 57.52
CA VAL A 15 -24.49 30.44 56.82
C VAL A 15 -24.07 29.60 55.61
N ALA A 16 -24.47 30.05 54.43
CA ALA A 16 -23.97 29.44 53.16
C ALA A 16 -22.52 29.87 52.94
N VAL A 17 -21.58 29.00 53.15
CA VAL A 17 -20.19 29.16 52.70
C VAL A 17 -20.16 28.85 51.20
N ILE A 18 -20.11 29.85 50.34
CA ILE A 18 -19.87 29.69 48.89
C ILE A 18 -18.37 29.40 48.72
N THR A 19 -17.99 28.14 48.64
CA THR A 19 -16.68 27.74 48.14
C THR A 19 -16.67 27.93 46.63
N ALA A 20 -16.01 28.99 46.16
CA ALA A 20 -15.72 29.18 44.77
C ALA A 20 -14.76 28.06 44.32
N VAL A 21 -15.29 27.10 43.58
CA VAL A 21 -14.47 26.11 42.87
C VAL A 21 -13.78 26.86 41.72
N PHE A 22 -12.50 27.14 41.90
CA PHE A 22 -11.65 27.66 40.83
C PHE A 22 -11.47 26.51 39.84
N VAL A 23 -12.24 26.51 38.76
CA VAL A 23 -11.98 25.67 37.59
C VAL A 23 -10.86 26.38 36.84
N PRO A 24 -9.64 25.81 36.75
CA PRO A 24 -8.59 26.43 35.94
C PRO A 24 -9.07 26.44 34.48
N GLU A 25 -9.08 27.61 33.88
CA GLU A 25 -9.27 27.70 32.43
C GLU A 25 -8.24 26.79 31.74
N PRO A 26 -8.64 25.99 30.73
CA PRO A 26 -7.69 25.22 29.98
C PRO A 26 -6.68 26.20 29.37
N SER A 27 -5.41 26.09 29.79
CA SER A 27 -4.32 26.79 29.14
C SER A 27 -4.46 26.63 27.63
N PRO A 28 -4.35 27.69 26.81
CA PRO A 28 -4.38 27.55 25.38
C PRO A 28 -3.31 26.53 24.99
N ALA A 29 -3.74 25.44 24.34
CA ALA A 29 -2.84 24.41 23.86
C ALA A 29 -1.78 25.13 23.01
N SER A 30 -0.54 25.13 23.49
CA SER A 30 0.58 25.68 22.74
C SER A 30 0.57 25.03 21.37
N ALA A 31 0.35 25.81 20.32
CA ALA A 31 0.46 25.33 18.97
C ALA A 31 1.86 24.68 18.84
N ALA A 32 1.92 23.36 18.71
CA ALA A 32 3.19 22.67 18.64
C ALA A 32 3.99 23.24 17.47
N ALA A 33 5.21 23.63 17.74
CA ALA A 33 6.07 24.24 16.74
C ALA A 33 6.26 23.24 15.58
N MET A 34 6.00 23.70 14.35
CA MET A 34 6.27 22.94 13.14
C MET A 34 7.69 22.35 13.20
N PRO A 35 7.89 21.05 12.91
CA PRO A 35 9.22 20.40 13.01
C PRO A 35 10.25 21.14 12.16
N ALA A 36 11.52 21.07 12.54
CA ALA A 36 12.61 21.75 11.83
C ALA A 36 12.61 21.40 10.33
N ILE A 37 12.36 20.12 10.00
CA ILE A 37 12.15 19.63 8.65
C ILE A 37 10.70 19.13 8.51
N PRO A 38 9.77 19.98 8.04
CA PRO A 38 8.38 19.59 7.85
C PRO A 38 8.24 18.70 6.62
N SER A 39 8.17 17.39 6.83
CA SER A 39 7.97 16.39 5.77
C SER A 39 7.17 15.19 6.25
N ILE A 40 6.46 14.55 5.34
CA ILE A 40 5.77 13.27 5.52
C ILE A 40 6.25 12.31 4.42
N PRO A 41 6.91 11.24 4.79
CA PRO A 41 7.36 10.85 6.15
C PRO A 41 8.35 11.85 6.75
N ALA A 42 8.37 11.93 8.08
CA ALA A 42 9.38 12.68 8.80
C ALA A 42 10.78 12.10 8.56
N VAL A 43 11.77 12.97 8.40
CA VAL A 43 13.16 12.52 8.23
C VAL A 43 13.69 11.86 9.51
N ARG A 44 14.59 10.89 9.35
CA ARG A 44 15.17 10.15 10.50
C ARG A 44 16.13 10.99 11.34
N SER A 45 16.90 11.85 10.71
CA SER A 45 17.80 12.76 11.43
C SER A 45 17.94 14.09 10.70
N PHE A 46 18.10 15.14 11.49
CA PHE A 46 18.50 16.46 11.04
C PHE A 46 19.47 17.05 12.03
N THR A 47 20.66 17.41 11.55
CA THR A 47 21.70 18.10 12.32
C THR A 47 21.75 19.55 11.85
N PRO A 48 21.22 20.51 12.64
CA PRO A 48 21.24 21.91 12.26
C PRO A 48 22.67 22.47 12.28
N THR A 49 22.95 23.44 11.41
CA THR A 49 24.22 24.18 11.38
C THR A 49 23.94 25.69 11.39
N ALA A 50 24.97 26.47 11.68
CA ALA A 50 24.88 27.94 11.62
C ALA A 50 24.87 28.50 10.19
N ALA A 51 24.74 27.66 9.16
CA ALA A 51 24.89 28.02 7.75
C ALA A 51 23.70 28.81 7.14
N GLY A 52 22.74 29.24 7.96
CA GLY A 52 21.59 30.03 7.52
C GLY A 52 20.53 29.21 6.76
N THR A 53 19.47 29.87 6.34
CA THR A 53 18.36 29.24 5.59
C THR A 53 18.55 29.48 4.09
N TRP A 54 18.56 28.44 3.29
CA TRP A 54 18.50 28.53 1.84
C TRP A 54 17.07 28.86 1.36
N ARG A 55 16.97 29.74 0.37
CA ARG A 55 15.71 30.06 -0.31
C ARG A 55 15.96 30.09 -1.82
N PRO A 56 15.01 29.54 -2.65
CA PRO A 56 15.11 29.70 -4.09
C PRO A 56 15.09 31.19 -4.48
N ALA A 57 15.93 31.56 -5.42
CA ALA A 57 16.04 32.90 -5.97
C ALA A 57 15.89 32.86 -7.51
N SER A 58 15.79 34.02 -8.18
CA SER A 58 15.64 34.09 -9.65
C SER A 58 16.75 33.40 -10.44
N GLY A 59 17.94 33.19 -9.86
CA GLY A 59 19.08 32.51 -10.48
C GLY A 59 19.26 31.04 -10.08
N THR A 60 18.37 30.49 -9.22
CA THR A 60 18.45 29.10 -8.77
C THR A 60 18.27 28.13 -9.94
N ARG A 61 19.13 27.12 -10.00
CA ARG A 61 19.07 26.03 -11.00
C ARG A 61 19.09 24.70 -10.28
N VAL A 62 18.54 23.67 -10.93
CA VAL A 62 18.79 22.26 -10.56
C VAL A 62 19.92 21.73 -11.46
N VAL A 63 20.94 21.18 -10.83
CA VAL A 63 22.19 20.80 -11.52
C VAL A 63 22.48 19.31 -11.35
N ALA A 64 22.68 18.64 -12.48
CA ALA A 64 23.24 17.29 -12.54
C ALA A 64 24.02 17.13 -13.87
N PRO A 65 25.06 16.27 -13.94
CA PRO A 65 25.76 16.03 -15.18
C PRO A 65 24.85 15.36 -16.22
N VAL A 66 24.98 15.75 -17.50
CA VAL A 66 24.29 15.10 -18.63
C VAL A 66 24.70 13.62 -18.71
N GLY A 67 23.74 12.75 -18.94
CA GLY A 67 23.95 11.29 -19.00
C GLY A 67 24.24 10.65 -17.65
N SER A 68 24.20 11.41 -16.55
CA SER A 68 24.29 10.82 -15.22
C SER A 68 22.99 10.08 -14.85
N ALA A 69 23.12 9.10 -13.95
CA ALA A 69 21.96 8.34 -13.48
C ALA A 69 20.93 9.17 -12.69
N VAL A 70 21.19 10.44 -12.41
CA VAL A 70 20.27 11.36 -11.72
C VAL A 70 19.81 12.54 -12.59
N GLU A 71 20.04 12.46 -13.88
CA GLU A 71 19.59 13.52 -14.81
C GLU A 71 18.07 13.64 -14.86
N ASP A 72 17.37 12.50 -14.88
CA ASP A 72 15.90 12.47 -14.91
C ASP A 72 15.29 13.06 -13.63
N GLU A 73 15.87 12.78 -12.47
CA GLU A 73 15.48 13.38 -11.18
C GLU A 73 15.72 14.89 -11.18
N ALA A 74 16.84 15.33 -11.74
CA ALA A 74 17.16 16.75 -11.83
C ALA A 74 16.19 17.48 -12.76
N ARG A 75 15.87 16.92 -13.92
CA ARG A 75 14.89 17.48 -14.84
C ARG A 75 13.49 17.51 -14.25
N LEU A 76 13.09 16.45 -13.53
CA LEU A 76 11.81 16.38 -12.87
C LEU A 76 11.72 17.44 -11.76
N LEU A 77 12.72 17.54 -10.89
CA LEU A 77 12.77 18.54 -9.82
C LEU A 77 12.79 19.98 -10.38
N SER A 78 13.55 20.22 -11.46
CA SER A 78 13.58 21.48 -12.19
C SER A 78 12.18 21.90 -12.65
N ALA A 79 11.45 20.98 -13.28
CA ALA A 79 10.08 21.21 -13.73
C ALA A 79 9.10 21.49 -12.56
N GLU A 80 9.22 20.73 -11.46
CA GLU A 80 8.36 20.86 -10.28
C GLU A 80 8.59 22.16 -9.50
N LEU A 81 9.84 22.67 -9.49
CA LEU A 81 10.20 23.95 -8.86
C LEU A 81 10.04 25.15 -9.82
N ASN A 82 9.81 24.88 -11.12
CA ASN A 82 9.81 25.89 -12.17
C ASN A 82 11.10 26.71 -12.20
N VAL A 83 12.24 26.03 -12.12
CA VAL A 83 13.60 26.63 -12.23
C VAL A 83 14.39 25.92 -13.34
N PRO A 84 15.41 26.55 -13.97
CA PRO A 84 16.17 25.92 -15.03
C PRO A 84 16.91 24.66 -14.57
N TYR A 85 16.94 23.63 -15.42
CA TYR A 85 17.94 22.56 -15.35
C TYR A 85 19.27 23.04 -15.96
N ALA A 86 20.40 22.66 -15.38
CA ALA A 86 21.72 22.94 -15.94
C ALA A 86 22.64 21.73 -15.78
N ASN A 87 23.56 21.59 -16.72
CA ASN A 87 24.70 20.68 -16.64
C ASN A 87 25.96 21.44 -16.18
N GLY A 88 26.96 20.73 -15.67
CA GLY A 88 28.23 21.31 -15.24
C GLY A 88 28.28 21.58 -13.71
N PRO A 89 29.26 22.37 -13.24
CA PRO A 89 29.45 22.61 -11.84
C PRO A 89 28.32 23.44 -11.22
N ALA A 90 27.96 23.11 -9.99
CA ALA A 90 27.01 23.89 -9.21
C ALA A 90 27.63 25.24 -8.82
N ARG A 91 26.80 26.29 -8.80
CA ARG A 91 27.13 27.65 -8.37
C ARG A 91 26.41 27.97 -7.05
N PRO A 92 26.85 28.99 -6.33
CA PRO A 92 26.08 29.44 -5.16
C PRO A 92 24.60 29.69 -5.51
N GLY A 93 23.70 29.15 -4.67
CA GLY A 93 22.25 29.22 -4.87
C GLY A 93 21.62 28.02 -5.59
N ASP A 94 22.42 27.16 -6.21
CA ASP A 94 21.94 26.00 -6.95
C ASP A 94 21.48 24.83 -6.04
N ILE A 95 20.70 23.92 -6.64
CA ILE A 95 20.37 22.60 -6.11
C ILE A 95 21.15 21.57 -6.91
N SER A 96 22.12 20.90 -6.31
CA SER A 96 22.93 19.88 -6.96
C SER A 96 22.48 18.47 -6.59
N LEU A 97 22.38 17.58 -7.59
CA LEU A 97 22.03 16.16 -7.44
C LEU A 97 23.20 15.28 -7.86
N SER A 98 23.52 14.28 -7.04
CA SER A 98 24.60 13.33 -7.38
C SER A 98 24.39 11.98 -6.69
N LEU A 99 24.99 10.92 -7.26
CA LEU A 99 25.13 9.65 -6.58
C LEU A 99 26.35 9.70 -5.66
N GLN A 100 26.17 9.26 -4.43
CA GLN A 100 27.21 9.04 -3.46
C GLN A 100 26.72 7.99 -2.47
N TRP A 101 27.57 7.03 -2.11
CA TRP A 101 27.22 6.08 -1.06
C TRP A 101 26.93 6.83 0.26
N VAL A 102 25.73 6.60 0.79
CA VAL A 102 25.26 7.17 2.06
C VAL A 102 25.28 6.09 3.15
N ASN A 103 24.71 4.93 2.84
CA ASN A 103 24.74 3.70 3.64
C ASN A 103 24.23 2.52 2.80
N ASP A 104 24.11 1.32 3.37
CA ASP A 104 23.72 0.09 2.67
C ASP A 104 22.27 0.05 2.17
N ASN A 105 21.42 1.00 2.55
CA ASN A 105 20.07 1.07 2.03
C ASN A 105 20.08 1.77 0.65
N PRO A 106 19.60 1.13 -0.42
CA PRO A 106 19.63 1.72 -1.77
C PRO A 106 18.79 2.99 -1.90
N GLU A 107 17.80 3.16 -1.05
CA GLU A 107 16.91 4.33 -1.04
C GLU A 107 17.36 5.44 -0.06
N ALA A 108 18.59 5.30 0.52
CA ALA A 108 19.15 6.30 1.43
C ALA A 108 19.59 7.56 0.70
N TYR A 109 19.43 8.69 1.38
CA TYR A 109 19.91 9.98 0.91
C TYR A 109 20.45 10.86 2.05
N GLU A 110 21.32 11.77 1.65
CA GLU A 110 21.79 12.90 2.44
C GLU A 110 21.39 14.20 1.73
N LEU A 111 20.82 15.15 2.45
CA LEU A 111 20.55 16.49 1.96
C LEU A 111 21.29 17.50 2.84
N THR A 112 22.26 18.19 2.26
CA THR A 112 23.02 19.26 2.91
C THR A 112 22.47 20.61 2.43
N SER A 113 22.15 21.50 3.37
CA SER A 113 21.67 22.85 3.12
C SER A 113 22.55 23.91 3.78
N SER A 114 22.85 24.96 3.04
CA SER A 114 23.46 26.18 3.52
C SER A 114 22.93 27.37 2.73
N ALA A 115 23.18 28.61 3.18
CA ALA A 115 22.83 29.79 2.39
C ALA A 115 23.41 29.78 0.97
N ALA A 116 24.49 29.00 0.74
CA ALA A 116 25.15 28.87 -0.55
C ALA A 116 24.51 27.84 -1.50
N GLY A 117 23.55 27.04 -1.05
CA GLY A 117 22.88 26.06 -1.92
C GLY A 117 22.40 24.80 -1.21
N ILE A 118 21.84 23.89 -2.01
CA ILE A 118 21.39 22.57 -1.61
C ILE A 118 22.21 21.50 -2.34
N ALA A 119 22.65 20.47 -1.63
CA ALA A 119 23.19 19.26 -2.24
C ALA A 119 22.37 18.05 -1.80
N ILE A 120 21.86 17.28 -2.75
CA ILE A 120 21.14 16.02 -2.52
C ILE A 120 22.01 14.88 -3.07
N ARG A 121 22.38 13.97 -2.19
CA ARG A 121 23.19 12.79 -2.50
C ARG A 121 22.39 11.54 -2.15
N GLY A 122 22.37 10.56 -3.01
CA GLY A 122 21.71 9.28 -2.76
C GLY A 122 22.62 8.10 -3.07
N THR A 123 22.39 6.99 -2.37
CA THR A 123 23.07 5.72 -2.68
C THR A 123 22.72 5.26 -4.10
N THR A 124 21.45 5.48 -4.50
CA THR A 124 20.95 5.32 -5.88
C THR A 124 20.16 6.56 -6.30
N ASP A 125 19.71 6.58 -7.56
CA ASP A 125 18.78 7.57 -8.11
C ASP A 125 17.48 7.68 -7.29
N ALA A 126 16.94 6.54 -6.79
CA ALA A 126 15.78 6.52 -5.90
C ALA A 126 16.03 7.30 -4.60
N GLY A 127 17.21 7.17 -4.00
CA GLY A 127 17.60 7.95 -2.82
C GLY A 127 17.60 9.46 -3.12
N VAL A 128 18.22 9.87 -4.24
CA VAL A 128 18.23 11.27 -4.70
C VAL A 128 16.79 11.77 -4.93
N PHE A 129 15.95 10.96 -5.57
CA PHE A 129 14.54 11.28 -5.76
C PHE A 129 13.83 11.54 -4.42
N TYR A 130 13.98 10.67 -3.41
CA TYR A 130 13.33 10.87 -2.11
C TYR A 130 13.88 12.08 -1.34
N GLY A 131 15.15 12.39 -1.49
CA GLY A 131 15.72 13.64 -1.00
C GLY A 131 15.06 14.87 -1.62
N SER A 132 14.77 14.82 -2.93
CA SER A 132 14.06 15.89 -3.63
C SER A 132 12.62 16.05 -3.13
N ARG A 133 11.93 14.94 -2.74
CA ARG A 133 10.58 15.02 -2.14
C ARG A 133 10.62 15.73 -0.78
N THR A 134 11.63 15.46 0.03
CA THR A 134 11.84 16.20 1.29
C THR A 134 12.05 17.69 1.03
N LEU A 135 12.88 18.06 0.07
CA LEU A 135 13.09 19.47 -0.31
C LEU A 135 11.77 20.15 -0.71
N LEU A 136 11.01 19.53 -1.61
CA LEU A 136 9.72 20.09 -2.09
C LEU A 136 8.72 20.31 -0.94
N GLN A 137 8.61 19.36 -0.03
CA GLN A 137 7.69 19.48 1.11
C GLN A 137 8.09 20.60 2.07
N VAL A 138 9.38 20.72 2.37
CA VAL A 138 9.91 21.79 3.22
C VAL A 138 9.70 23.16 2.57
N LEU A 139 9.99 23.29 1.28
CA LEU A 139 9.76 24.53 0.52
C LEU A 139 8.29 24.92 0.51
N ARG A 140 7.40 23.96 0.34
CA ARG A 140 5.95 24.21 0.36
C ARG A 140 5.48 24.72 1.73
N ALA A 141 6.00 24.13 2.81
CA ALA A 141 5.60 24.48 4.17
C ALA A 141 6.23 25.79 4.68
N ARG A 142 7.45 26.13 4.23
CA ARG A 142 8.26 27.21 4.80
C ARG A 142 8.85 28.22 3.80
N GLY A 143 8.76 27.94 2.51
CA GLY A 143 9.40 28.77 1.46
C GLY A 143 10.94 28.79 1.51
N GLY A 144 11.57 27.97 2.35
CA GLY A 144 13.03 27.88 2.48
C GLY A 144 13.45 26.67 3.29
N PHE A 145 14.70 26.23 3.11
CA PHE A 145 15.27 25.06 3.78
C PHE A 145 16.29 25.51 4.84
N PRO A 146 16.14 25.10 6.12
CA PRO A 146 17.08 25.49 7.17
C PRO A 146 18.47 24.90 6.94
N GLY A 147 19.53 25.62 7.33
CA GLY A 147 20.91 25.16 7.23
C GLY A 147 21.16 23.94 8.09
N GLY A 148 21.75 22.90 7.50
CA GLY A 148 22.02 21.65 8.20
C GLY A 148 22.15 20.44 7.27
N ILE A 149 22.17 19.26 7.89
CA ILE A 149 22.34 17.98 7.21
C ILE A 149 21.16 17.07 7.60
N VAL A 150 20.40 16.64 6.61
CA VAL A 150 19.41 15.56 6.74
C VAL A 150 20.07 14.26 6.30
N GLN A 151 19.92 13.19 7.10
CA GLN A 151 20.22 11.82 6.68
C GLN A 151 18.98 10.96 6.89
N ASP A 152 18.54 10.28 5.82
CA ASP A 152 17.25 9.62 5.83
C ASP A 152 17.24 8.36 4.94
N ARG A 153 16.35 7.43 5.27
CA ARG A 153 16.11 6.18 4.54
C ARG A 153 14.81 5.53 5.01
N PRO A 154 14.15 4.71 4.18
CA PRO A 154 13.01 3.91 4.63
C PRO A 154 13.45 2.77 5.57
N ASP A 155 12.50 2.34 6.42
CA ASP A 155 12.62 1.12 7.19
C ASP A 155 12.23 -0.11 6.36
N ARG A 156 11.23 0.03 5.50
CA ARG A 156 10.63 -1.06 4.75
C ARG A 156 10.79 -0.87 3.25
N PRO A 157 11.21 -1.93 2.50
CA PRO A 157 11.43 -1.83 1.06
C PRO A 157 10.14 -1.75 0.22
N GLN A 158 9.00 -2.28 0.70
CA GLN A 158 7.73 -2.30 -0.06
C GLN A 158 6.67 -1.45 0.64
N ARG A 159 6.21 -0.39 -0.04
CA ARG A 159 5.36 0.64 0.55
C ARG A 159 4.37 1.14 -0.51
N GLY A 160 3.06 1.05 -0.26
CA GLY A 160 2.19 1.44 -1.36
C GLY A 160 0.70 1.50 -1.11
N LEU A 161 0.00 1.45 -2.24
CA LEU A 161 -1.44 1.46 -2.36
C LEU A 161 -1.88 0.33 -3.30
N MET A 162 -2.93 -0.39 -2.92
CA MET A 162 -3.66 -1.28 -3.81
C MET A 162 -4.99 -0.64 -4.21
N VAL A 163 -5.40 -0.81 -5.46
CA VAL A 163 -6.66 -0.29 -6.03
C VAL A 163 -7.40 -1.41 -6.75
N ASP A 164 -8.63 -1.66 -6.31
CA ASP A 164 -9.55 -2.59 -6.96
C ASP A 164 -10.18 -1.95 -8.21
N VAL A 165 -9.49 -2.13 -9.32
CA VAL A 165 -9.96 -1.68 -10.64
C VAL A 165 -10.99 -2.65 -11.21
N GLY A 166 -10.97 -3.91 -10.80
CA GLY A 166 -11.87 -4.97 -11.28
C GLY A 166 -13.34 -4.68 -10.95
N ARG A 167 -13.65 -4.30 -9.71
CA ARG A 167 -15.01 -3.97 -9.28
C ARG A 167 -15.45 -2.56 -9.71
N LYS A 168 -14.53 -1.58 -9.68
CA LYS A 168 -14.82 -0.20 -10.10
C LYS A 168 -13.82 0.28 -11.15
N TYR A 169 -14.33 0.85 -12.25
CA TYR A 169 -13.46 1.52 -13.21
C TYR A 169 -12.90 2.83 -12.61
N PHE A 170 -11.59 2.98 -12.67
CA PHE A 170 -10.89 4.22 -12.38
C PHE A 170 -10.28 4.80 -13.65
N THR A 171 -10.39 6.13 -13.79
CA THR A 171 -9.82 6.82 -14.96
C THR A 171 -8.28 6.79 -14.93
N PRO A 172 -7.61 6.75 -16.10
CA PRO A 172 -6.16 6.87 -16.18
C PRO A 172 -5.64 8.14 -15.48
N GLY A 173 -6.40 9.23 -15.54
CA GLY A 173 -6.09 10.49 -14.87
C GLY A 173 -6.06 10.37 -13.35
N TRP A 174 -7.03 9.66 -12.77
CA TRP A 174 -7.07 9.41 -11.33
C TRP A 174 -5.92 8.51 -10.87
N LEU A 175 -5.65 7.42 -11.59
CA LEU A 175 -4.53 6.52 -11.28
C LEU A 175 -3.18 7.26 -11.37
N ARG A 176 -3.01 8.11 -12.40
CA ARG A 176 -1.82 8.96 -12.53
C ARG A 176 -1.67 9.92 -11.34
N ALA A 177 -2.76 10.53 -10.86
CA ALA A 177 -2.74 11.37 -9.67
C ALA A 177 -2.35 10.58 -8.40
N ARG A 178 -2.81 9.31 -8.28
CA ARG A 178 -2.37 8.43 -7.16
C ARG A 178 -0.87 8.12 -7.25
N ILE A 179 -0.34 7.80 -8.43
CA ILE A 179 1.12 7.61 -8.61
C ILE A 179 1.90 8.87 -8.18
N GLY A 180 1.44 10.05 -8.56
CA GLY A 180 2.02 11.32 -8.11
C GLY A 180 2.02 11.48 -6.59
N GLU A 181 0.90 11.18 -5.94
CA GLU A 181 0.77 11.24 -4.47
C GLU A 181 1.66 10.20 -3.77
N LEU A 182 1.69 8.96 -4.26
CA LEU A 182 2.56 7.91 -3.74
C LEU A 182 4.03 8.35 -3.77
N SER A 183 4.49 8.80 -4.92
CA SER A 183 5.88 9.25 -5.09
C SER A 183 6.22 10.44 -4.18
N TYR A 184 5.30 11.39 -4.02
CA TYR A 184 5.46 12.55 -3.15
C TYR A 184 5.60 12.15 -1.66
N LEU A 185 4.89 11.08 -1.26
CA LEU A 185 4.93 10.48 0.08
C LEU A 185 6.02 9.42 0.23
N LYS A 186 6.93 9.26 -0.73
CA LYS A 186 8.00 8.25 -0.74
C LYS A 186 7.48 6.80 -0.67
N LEU A 187 6.26 6.57 -1.16
CA LEU A 187 5.70 5.24 -1.38
C LEU A 187 6.09 4.77 -2.79
N ASN A 188 6.45 3.49 -2.93
CA ASN A 188 7.10 2.97 -4.14
C ASN A 188 6.33 1.88 -4.89
N GLU A 189 5.08 1.61 -4.50
CA GLU A 189 4.27 0.58 -5.16
C GLU A 189 2.82 1.01 -5.38
N LEU A 190 2.31 0.77 -6.59
CA LEU A 190 0.89 0.79 -6.92
C LEU A 190 0.48 -0.61 -7.38
N HIS A 191 -0.33 -1.30 -6.58
CA HIS A 191 -0.89 -2.59 -6.92
C HIS A 191 -2.27 -2.40 -7.57
N LEU A 192 -2.50 -2.97 -8.75
CA LEU A 192 -3.75 -2.90 -9.50
C LEU A 192 -4.42 -4.27 -9.56
N HIS A 193 -5.52 -4.44 -8.84
CA HIS A 193 -6.41 -5.59 -8.93
C HIS A 193 -7.29 -5.41 -10.17
N LEU A 194 -6.85 -5.96 -11.33
CA LEU A 194 -7.38 -5.62 -12.65
C LEU A 194 -8.66 -6.38 -13.02
N SER A 195 -8.95 -7.48 -12.31
CA SER A 195 -10.08 -8.35 -12.60
C SER A 195 -10.74 -8.86 -11.34
N ASP A 196 -12.07 -9.01 -11.37
CA ASP A 196 -12.87 -9.62 -10.31
C ASP A 196 -14.18 -10.19 -10.89
N ASN A 197 -15.10 -10.57 -10.02
CA ASN A 197 -16.43 -11.06 -10.41
C ASN A 197 -17.25 -10.05 -11.23
N GLN A 198 -17.03 -8.73 -11.01
CA GLN A 198 -17.80 -7.65 -11.61
C GLN A 198 -17.20 -7.10 -12.90
N GLY A 199 -15.90 -7.28 -13.11
CA GLY A 199 -15.28 -6.74 -14.32
C GLY A 199 -13.87 -7.27 -14.55
N PHE A 200 -13.49 -7.24 -15.84
CA PHE A 200 -12.13 -7.41 -16.32
C PHE A 200 -11.73 -6.10 -17.01
N ARG A 201 -10.89 -5.28 -16.37
CA ARG A 201 -10.78 -3.87 -16.73
C ARG A 201 -9.45 -3.47 -17.34
N VAL A 202 -8.87 -4.37 -18.12
CA VAL A 202 -7.72 -4.09 -18.97
C VAL A 202 -7.98 -4.66 -20.36
N GLU A 203 -7.58 -3.90 -21.39
CA GLU A 203 -7.70 -4.34 -22.79
C GLU A 203 -6.96 -5.67 -23.00
N SER A 204 -7.65 -6.65 -23.64
CA SER A 204 -7.03 -7.90 -24.10
C SER A 204 -7.21 -8.06 -25.59
N THR A 205 -6.13 -8.49 -26.26
CA THR A 205 -6.14 -8.87 -27.67
C THR A 205 -6.24 -10.38 -27.85
N THR A 206 -5.86 -11.16 -26.84
CA THR A 206 -5.97 -12.62 -26.87
C THR A 206 -7.38 -13.08 -26.48
N HIS A 207 -8.04 -12.34 -25.56
CA HIS A 207 -9.36 -12.65 -25.03
C HIS A 207 -10.24 -11.37 -24.98
N PRO A 208 -10.57 -10.74 -26.13
CA PRO A 208 -11.36 -9.51 -26.13
C PRO A 208 -12.78 -9.70 -25.57
N GLU A 209 -13.30 -10.92 -25.62
CA GLU A 209 -14.64 -11.29 -25.15
C GLU A 209 -14.84 -11.17 -23.64
N ILE A 210 -13.75 -11.17 -22.84
CA ILE A 210 -13.83 -11.02 -21.38
C ILE A 210 -13.79 -9.57 -20.93
N VAL A 211 -13.39 -8.65 -21.81
CA VAL A 211 -13.10 -7.25 -21.45
C VAL A 211 -14.37 -6.47 -21.17
N SER A 212 -14.44 -5.81 -20.04
CA SER A 212 -15.57 -4.94 -19.67
C SER A 212 -15.63 -3.71 -20.57
N ALA A 213 -16.85 -3.17 -20.81
CA ALA A 213 -17.06 -1.99 -21.66
C ALA A 213 -16.21 -0.78 -21.24
N ARG A 214 -16.09 -0.54 -19.92
CA ARG A 214 -15.15 0.46 -19.36
C ARG A 214 -13.92 -0.25 -18.86
N HIS A 215 -12.78 0.00 -19.51
CA HIS A 215 -11.49 -0.63 -19.17
C HIS A 215 -10.34 0.33 -19.47
N LEU A 216 -9.16 0.00 -18.98
CA LEU A 216 -7.91 0.66 -19.32
C LEU A 216 -7.37 0.05 -20.60
N SER A 217 -7.05 0.88 -21.59
CA SER A 217 -6.34 0.42 -22.79
C SER A 217 -4.90 0.01 -22.46
N LYS A 218 -4.28 -0.80 -23.30
CA LYS A 218 -2.85 -1.08 -23.19
C LYS A 218 -1.99 0.19 -23.31
N ALA A 219 -2.47 1.19 -24.04
CA ALA A 219 -1.83 2.51 -24.12
C ALA A 219 -1.89 3.25 -22.79
N ASP A 220 -3.05 3.22 -22.09
CA ASP A 220 -3.19 3.78 -20.74
C ASP A 220 -2.22 3.10 -19.77
N ILE A 221 -2.15 1.77 -19.78
CA ILE A 221 -1.22 1.01 -18.94
C ILE A 221 0.22 1.39 -19.20
N ARG A 222 0.67 1.43 -20.48
CA ARG A 222 2.04 1.86 -20.81
C ARG A 222 2.32 3.27 -20.32
N GLY A 223 1.36 4.19 -20.48
CA GLY A 223 1.47 5.57 -20.02
C GLY A 223 1.59 5.67 -18.49
N LEU A 224 0.79 4.90 -17.75
CA LEU A 224 0.84 4.83 -16.28
C LEU A 224 2.17 4.23 -15.80
N VAL A 225 2.59 3.11 -16.36
CA VAL A 225 3.86 2.44 -16.03
C VAL A 225 5.06 3.36 -16.29
N ALA A 226 5.11 4.01 -17.45
CA ALA A 226 6.20 4.94 -17.77
C ALA A 226 6.20 6.18 -16.84
N TYR A 227 5.02 6.67 -16.46
CA TYR A 227 4.91 7.79 -15.51
C TYR A 227 5.35 7.38 -14.09
N ALA A 228 4.99 6.17 -13.67
CA ALA A 228 5.36 5.59 -12.39
C ALA A 228 6.86 5.34 -12.28
N ALA A 229 7.48 4.76 -13.34
CA ALA A 229 8.91 4.47 -13.39
C ALA A 229 9.75 5.74 -13.14
N ARG A 230 9.42 6.85 -13.82
CA ARG A 230 10.09 8.14 -13.62
C ARG A 230 9.88 8.75 -12.22
N ARG A 231 9.13 8.10 -11.34
CA ARG A 231 8.82 8.53 -9.97
C ARG A 231 9.14 7.45 -8.95
N HIS A 232 9.92 6.45 -9.36
CA HIS A 232 10.31 5.31 -8.51
C HIS A 232 9.10 4.59 -7.88
N VAL A 233 8.00 4.48 -8.65
CA VAL A 233 6.81 3.71 -8.28
C VAL A 233 6.69 2.50 -9.21
N THR A 234 6.70 1.31 -8.64
CA THR A 234 6.45 0.06 -9.35
C THR A 234 4.95 -0.18 -9.47
N VAL A 235 4.45 -0.43 -10.67
CA VAL A 235 3.07 -0.88 -10.87
C VAL A 235 3.04 -2.40 -10.85
N ILE A 236 2.27 -2.97 -9.92
CA ILE A 236 2.11 -4.41 -9.72
C ILE A 236 0.75 -4.82 -10.28
N PRO A 237 0.69 -5.63 -11.34
CA PRO A 237 -0.59 -6.16 -11.85
C PRO A 237 -1.04 -7.35 -11.03
N GLU A 238 -2.37 -7.48 -10.87
CA GLU A 238 -3.03 -8.68 -10.37
C GLU A 238 -4.10 -9.13 -11.35
N ILE A 239 -4.03 -10.40 -11.75
CA ILE A 239 -5.13 -11.13 -12.35
C ILE A 239 -5.39 -12.31 -11.41
N ASP A 240 -6.47 -12.16 -10.64
CA ASP A 240 -6.80 -13.11 -9.61
C ASP A 240 -7.30 -14.43 -10.21
N SER A 241 -6.78 -15.54 -9.69
CA SER A 241 -7.23 -16.88 -10.00
C SER A 241 -6.79 -17.87 -8.90
N PRO A 242 -7.50 -18.97 -8.67
CA PRO A 242 -8.64 -19.53 -9.41
C PRO A 242 -10.02 -19.03 -8.92
N GLY A 243 -10.07 -18.12 -7.95
CA GLY A 243 -11.24 -17.37 -7.50
C GLY A 243 -11.47 -16.11 -8.33
N HIS A 244 -12.47 -15.30 -7.94
CA HIS A 244 -12.72 -13.93 -8.42
C HIS A 244 -12.79 -13.73 -9.96
N LEU A 245 -13.12 -14.78 -10.74
CA LEU A 245 -13.16 -14.81 -12.20
C LEU A 245 -14.57 -14.65 -12.80
N GLY A 246 -15.54 -14.08 -12.06
CA GLY A 246 -16.91 -13.98 -12.53
C GLY A 246 -17.08 -13.30 -13.88
N ALA A 247 -16.34 -12.21 -14.13
CA ALA A 247 -16.37 -11.51 -15.41
C ALA A 247 -15.81 -12.37 -16.55
N VAL A 248 -14.70 -13.06 -16.34
CA VAL A 248 -14.09 -14.00 -17.29
C VAL A 248 -15.05 -15.17 -17.58
N LEU A 249 -15.64 -15.74 -16.53
CA LEU A 249 -16.55 -16.88 -16.63
C LEU A 249 -17.94 -16.51 -17.19
N ALA A 250 -18.26 -15.24 -17.31
CA ALA A 250 -19.45 -14.81 -18.06
C ALA A 250 -19.29 -15.11 -19.56
N ALA A 251 -18.10 -14.88 -20.12
CA ALA A 251 -17.78 -15.22 -21.51
C ALA A 251 -17.45 -16.72 -21.69
N HIS A 252 -16.93 -17.38 -20.64
CA HIS A 252 -16.52 -18.79 -20.67
C HIS A 252 -17.30 -19.66 -19.67
N PRO A 253 -18.63 -19.79 -19.77
CA PRO A 253 -19.46 -20.48 -18.76
C PRO A 253 -19.17 -22.00 -18.64
N SER A 254 -18.57 -22.60 -19.66
CA SER A 254 -18.14 -24.01 -19.65
C SER A 254 -16.94 -24.28 -18.73
N LEU A 255 -16.16 -23.22 -18.38
CA LEU A 255 -14.99 -23.30 -17.49
C LEU A 255 -15.36 -23.08 -16.02
N ARG A 256 -16.63 -22.80 -15.69
CA ARG A 256 -17.06 -22.65 -14.30
C ARG A 256 -16.93 -23.93 -13.52
N LEU A 257 -16.32 -23.84 -12.35
CA LEU A 257 -16.34 -24.94 -11.38
C LEU A 257 -17.79 -25.28 -11.00
N ARG A 258 -18.13 -26.57 -10.96
CA ARG A 258 -19.44 -27.06 -10.57
C ARG A 258 -19.33 -28.12 -9.49
N THR A 259 -20.28 -28.09 -8.57
CA THR A 259 -20.45 -29.15 -7.57
C THR A 259 -20.87 -30.48 -8.24
N ARG A 260 -20.86 -31.56 -7.47
CA ARG A 260 -21.39 -32.88 -7.90
C ARG A 260 -22.85 -32.84 -8.39
N LEU A 261 -23.61 -31.85 -7.95
CA LEU A 261 -25.02 -31.65 -8.35
C LEU A 261 -25.16 -30.73 -9.58
N GLY A 262 -24.04 -30.33 -10.21
CA GLY A 262 -24.04 -29.44 -11.36
C GLY A 262 -24.20 -27.95 -11.01
N VAL A 263 -24.30 -27.59 -9.74
CA VAL A 263 -24.45 -26.18 -9.30
C VAL A 263 -23.14 -25.42 -9.55
N PRO A 264 -23.16 -24.31 -10.30
CA PRO A 264 -21.98 -23.51 -10.55
C PRO A 264 -21.52 -22.77 -9.28
N VAL A 265 -20.21 -22.72 -9.05
CA VAL A 265 -19.59 -21.95 -7.98
C VAL A 265 -19.27 -20.55 -8.49
N LYS A 266 -19.74 -19.53 -7.77
CA LYS A 266 -19.56 -18.13 -8.16
C LYS A 266 -18.07 -17.79 -8.27
N GLY A 267 -17.66 -17.22 -9.40
CA GLY A 267 -16.30 -16.73 -9.62
C GLY A 267 -15.20 -17.79 -9.66
N ALA A 268 -15.50 -19.05 -9.43
CA ALA A 268 -14.50 -20.12 -9.39
C ALA A 268 -14.35 -20.82 -10.75
N ILE A 269 -13.11 -20.88 -11.27
CA ILE A 269 -12.79 -21.62 -12.49
C ILE A 269 -12.50 -23.10 -12.17
N ASP A 270 -12.87 -24.00 -13.07
CA ASP A 270 -12.54 -25.44 -12.98
C ASP A 270 -11.07 -25.66 -13.37
N ILE A 271 -10.19 -25.72 -12.38
CA ILE A 271 -8.76 -25.93 -12.59
C ILE A 271 -8.39 -27.34 -13.08
N SER A 272 -9.36 -28.26 -13.13
CA SER A 272 -9.18 -29.59 -13.73
C SER A 272 -9.35 -29.58 -15.25
N ASP A 273 -9.91 -28.50 -15.82
CA ASP A 273 -10.05 -28.32 -17.26
C ASP A 273 -8.78 -27.64 -17.81
N PRO A 274 -8.05 -28.27 -18.74
CA PRO A 274 -6.81 -27.68 -19.28
C PRO A 274 -7.02 -26.35 -20.00
N ARG A 275 -8.22 -26.09 -20.51
CA ARG A 275 -8.56 -24.81 -21.15
C ARG A 275 -8.53 -23.65 -20.14
N SER A 276 -8.83 -23.93 -18.88
CA SER A 276 -8.72 -22.94 -17.79
C SER A 276 -7.27 -22.47 -17.63
N ALA A 277 -6.33 -23.40 -17.68
CA ALA A 277 -4.90 -23.09 -17.60
C ALA A 277 -4.44 -22.28 -18.82
N THR A 278 -4.85 -22.69 -20.03
CA THR A 278 -4.53 -21.99 -21.27
C THR A 278 -5.01 -20.53 -21.21
N LEU A 279 -6.25 -20.29 -20.83
CA LEU A 279 -6.82 -18.94 -20.74
C LEU A 279 -6.03 -18.03 -19.80
N ILE A 280 -5.75 -18.48 -18.57
CA ILE A 280 -5.00 -17.66 -17.61
C ILE A 280 -3.54 -17.48 -18.04
N ASP A 281 -2.90 -18.51 -18.62
CA ASP A 281 -1.54 -18.40 -19.12
C ASP A 281 -1.42 -17.46 -20.31
N ASP A 282 -2.44 -17.39 -21.17
CA ASP A 282 -2.47 -16.46 -22.29
C ASP A 282 -2.58 -15.01 -21.80
N LEU A 283 -3.42 -14.73 -20.79
CA LEU A 283 -3.49 -13.43 -20.13
C LEU A 283 -2.15 -13.05 -19.47
N ILE A 284 -1.51 -13.99 -18.77
CA ILE A 284 -0.18 -13.74 -18.18
C ILE A 284 0.84 -13.39 -19.25
N LYS A 285 0.92 -14.16 -20.34
CA LYS A 285 1.85 -13.92 -21.46
C LYS A 285 1.59 -12.57 -22.15
N GLU A 286 0.31 -12.20 -22.26
CA GLU A 286 -0.10 -10.94 -22.87
C GLU A 286 0.31 -9.72 -22.03
N TYR A 287 0.14 -9.80 -20.71
CA TYR A 287 0.34 -8.64 -19.85
C TYR A 287 1.72 -8.57 -19.18
N ALA A 288 2.43 -9.68 -18.97
CA ALA A 288 3.73 -9.65 -18.32
C ALA A 288 4.73 -8.65 -18.98
N PRO A 289 4.78 -8.50 -20.32
CA PRO A 289 5.64 -7.50 -20.96
C PRO A 289 5.18 -6.05 -20.74
N LEU A 290 3.91 -5.80 -20.43
CA LEU A 290 3.39 -4.43 -20.19
C LEU A 290 3.79 -3.89 -18.82
N PHE A 291 4.15 -4.77 -17.88
CA PHE A 291 4.53 -4.43 -16.51
C PHE A 291 5.99 -4.84 -16.28
N PRO A 292 6.97 -3.98 -16.59
CA PRO A 292 8.40 -4.32 -16.50
C PRO A 292 8.90 -4.48 -15.06
N GLY A 293 8.14 -4.00 -14.07
CA GLY A 293 8.48 -4.16 -12.64
C GLY A 293 8.66 -5.63 -12.24
N PRO A 294 9.36 -5.90 -11.12
CA PRO A 294 9.76 -7.26 -10.75
C PRO A 294 8.63 -8.12 -10.16
N TYR A 295 7.47 -7.55 -9.89
CA TYR A 295 6.40 -8.24 -9.16
C TYR A 295 5.18 -8.54 -10.04
N TRP A 296 4.50 -9.64 -9.67
CA TRP A 296 3.18 -10.02 -10.19
C TRP A 296 2.36 -10.65 -9.07
N HIS A 297 1.12 -10.21 -8.89
CA HIS A 297 0.20 -10.79 -7.92
C HIS A 297 -0.74 -11.79 -8.60
N LEU A 298 -0.82 -13.01 -8.02
CA LEU A 298 -1.59 -14.13 -8.57
C LEU A 298 -3.05 -14.16 -8.07
N GLY A 299 -3.39 -13.34 -7.06
CA GLY A 299 -4.61 -13.47 -6.30
C GLY A 299 -4.57 -14.68 -5.37
N GLY A 300 -5.44 -15.64 -5.60
CA GLY A 300 -5.46 -16.94 -4.93
C GLY A 300 -6.38 -17.01 -3.73
N ASP A 301 -7.03 -15.89 -3.36
CA ASP A 301 -7.95 -15.82 -2.24
C ASP A 301 -9.32 -16.42 -2.57
N GLU A 302 -10.01 -16.78 -1.51
CA GLU A 302 -11.42 -17.18 -1.49
C GLU A 302 -11.83 -18.23 -2.56
N TYR A 303 -10.94 -19.12 -3.00
CA TYR A 303 -11.29 -20.13 -3.98
C TYR A 303 -12.43 -21.01 -3.50
N GLY A 304 -13.60 -20.89 -4.12
CA GLY A 304 -14.85 -21.50 -3.68
C GLY A 304 -14.81 -23.01 -3.53
N ALA A 305 -13.86 -23.70 -4.18
CA ALA A 305 -13.66 -25.13 -3.97
C ALA A 305 -13.15 -25.48 -2.56
N LEU A 306 -12.48 -24.53 -1.88
CA LEU A 306 -11.87 -24.72 -0.56
C LEU A 306 -12.65 -24.05 0.57
N THR A 307 -13.75 -23.39 0.25
CA THR A 307 -14.63 -22.73 1.25
C THR A 307 -15.78 -23.63 1.73
N VAL A 308 -15.86 -24.88 1.23
CA VAL A 308 -16.87 -25.87 1.62
C VAL A 308 -16.30 -26.85 2.64
N PRO A 309 -17.14 -27.47 3.51
CA PRO A 309 -16.66 -28.41 4.55
C PRO A 309 -15.93 -29.64 3.99
N ASP A 310 -16.40 -30.20 2.88
CA ASP A 310 -15.79 -31.36 2.21
C ASP A 310 -15.57 -31.07 0.72
N PRO A 311 -14.42 -30.50 0.34
CA PRO A 311 -14.06 -30.26 -1.05
C PRO A 311 -14.03 -31.51 -1.92
N GLN A 312 -13.58 -32.64 -1.36
CA GLN A 312 -13.40 -33.89 -2.11
C GLN A 312 -14.74 -34.49 -2.54
N ALA A 313 -15.72 -34.52 -1.65
CA ALA A 313 -17.07 -35.01 -1.96
C ALA A 313 -17.88 -34.00 -2.76
N THR A 314 -17.68 -32.71 -2.54
CA THR A 314 -18.40 -31.65 -3.24
C THR A 314 -17.96 -31.53 -4.70
N PHE A 315 -16.66 -31.71 -4.97
CA PHE A 315 -16.06 -31.55 -6.31
C PHE A 315 -15.32 -32.83 -6.76
N PRO A 316 -16.04 -33.94 -7.03
CA PRO A 316 -15.43 -35.23 -7.32
C PRO A 316 -14.54 -35.23 -8.58
N LYS A 317 -14.86 -34.43 -9.61
CA LYS A 317 -14.04 -34.26 -10.81
C LYS A 317 -12.69 -33.60 -10.46
N LEU A 318 -12.72 -32.54 -9.66
CA LEU A 318 -11.49 -31.85 -9.21
C LEU A 318 -10.66 -32.75 -8.27
N ALA A 319 -11.32 -33.53 -7.39
CA ALA A 319 -10.66 -34.50 -6.55
C ALA A 319 -10.02 -35.65 -7.38
N ALA A 320 -10.67 -36.08 -8.46
CA ALA A 320 -10.10 -37.06 -9.39
C ALA A 320 -8.84 -36.49 -10.10
N TYR A 321 -8.92 -35.25 -10.56
CA TYR A 321 -7.75 -34.55 -11.12
C TYR A 321 -6.60 -34.43 -10.11
N ALA A 322 -6.89 -34.08 -8.85
CA ALA A 322 -5.88 -34.02 -7.81
C ALA A 322 -5.21 -35.39 -7.59
N ARG A 323 -5.99 -36.49 -7.56
CA ARG A 323 -5.46 -37.83 -7.44
C ARG A 323 -4.63 -38.25 -8.65
N SER A 324 -5.03 -37.91 -9.87
CA SER A 324 -4.25 -38.24 -11.07
C SER A 324 -2.87 -37.55 -11.05
N ARG A 325 -2.80 -36.35 -10.48
CA ARG A 325 -1.56 -35.56 -10.42
C ARG A 325 -0.66 -35.92 -9.22
N PHE A 326 -1.24 -36.24 -8.07
CA PHE A 326 -0.51 -36.41 -6.80
C PHE A 326 -0.63 -37.82 -6.19
N GLY A 327 -1.22 -38.76 -6.91
CA GLY A 327 -1.48 -40.12 -6.44
C GLY A 327 -2.76 -40.22 -5.59
N PRO A 328 -3.08 -41.40 -5.05
CA PRO A 328 -4.37 -41.69 -4.40
C PRO A 328 -4.75 -40.77 -3.24
N GLY A 329 -3.76 -40.17 -2.58
CA GLY A 329 -3.98 -39.22 -1.47
C GLY A 329 -4.00 -37.75 -1.90
N GLY A 330 -4.02 -37.46 -3.21
CA GLY A 330 -4.10 -36.09 -3.72
C GLY A 330 -5.42 -35.44 -3.37
N THR A 331 -5.39 -34.16 -2.94
CA THR A 331 -6.53 -33.39 -2.45
C THR A 331 -6.83 -32.20 -3.36
N VAL A 332 -8.04 -31.64 -3.26
CA VAL A 332 -8.40 -30.39 -3.95
C VAL A 332 -7.47 -29.24 -3.58
N ALA A 333 -6.98 -29.19 -2.33
CA ALA A 333 -6.01 -28.21 -1.89
C ALA A 333 -4.64 -28.38 -2.60
N ASP A 334 -4.20 -29.63 -2.84
CA ASP A 334 -2.99 -29.89 -3.64
C ASP A 334 -3.14 -29.38 -5.06
N ALA A 335 -4.31 -29.58 -5.69
CA ALA A 335 -4.59 -29.09 -7.03
C ALA A 335 -4.58 -27.56 -7.08
N ALA A 336 -5.20 -26.88 -6.10
CA ALA A 336 -5.21 -25.44 -6.01
C ALA A 336 -3.81 -24.84 -5.76
N THR A 337 -3.01 -25.47 -4.90
CA THR A 337 -1.60 -25.08 -4.68
C THR A 337 -0.79 -25.21 -5.97
N ALA A 338 -0.95 -26.33 -6.67
CA ALA A 338 -0.26 -26.56 -7.93
C ALA A 338 -0.70 -25.58 -9.03
N TRP A 339 -1.97 -25.18 -9.05
CA TRP A 339 -2.46 -24.14 -9.96
C TRP A 339 -1.64 -22.85 -9.84
N LEU A 340 -1.47 -22.32 -8.62
CA LEU A 340 -0.68 -21.11 -8.39
C LEU A 340 0.81 -21.34 -8.70
N ASN A 341 1.37 -22.53 -8.39
CA ASN A 341 2.78 -22.84 -8.71
C ASN A 341 3.03 -22.87 -10.22
N ASP A 342 2.10 -23.46 -10.99
CA ASP A 342 2.21 -23.53 -12.45
C ASP A 342 2.19 -22.11 -13.06
N ARG A 343 1.31 -21.22 -12.54
CA ARG A 343 1.26 -19.78 -12.97
C ARG A 343 2.54 -19.05 -12.57
N SER A 344 3.07 -19.32 -11.37
CA SER A 344 4.38 -18.78 -10.96
C SER A 344 5.50 -19.22 -11.91
N ALA A 345 5.48 -20.48 -12.36
CA ALA A 345 6.48 -20.99 -13.30
C ALA A 345 6.44 -20.28 -14.66
N VAL A 346 5.26 -19.91 -15.14
CA VAL A 346 5.11 -19.08 -16.35
C VAL A 346 5.70 -17.67 -16.10
N LEU A 347 5.38 -17.05 -14.99
CA LEU A 347 5.82 -15.69 -14.63
C LEU A 347 7.34 -15.59 -14.39
N ARG A 348 7.96 -16.63 -13.85
CA ARG A 348 9.44 -16.67 -13.70
C ARG A 348 10.17 -16.53 -15.03
N ARG A 349 9.59 -16.98 -16.15
CA ARG A 349 10.18 -16.80 -17.49
C ARG A 349 10.24 -15.33 -17.90
N TYR A 350 9.42 -14.48 -17.26
CA TYR A 350 9.43 -13.04 -17.41
C TYR A 350 10.18 -12.32 -16.29
N GLY A 351 10.96 -13.05 -15.48
CA GLY A 351 11.73 -12.49 -14.36
C GLY A 351 10.88 -11.98 -13.19
N LYS A 352 9.62 -12.46 -13.03
CA LYS A 352 8.73 -11.97 -11.97
C LYS A 352 8.89 -12.77 -10.69
N THR A 353 8.99 -12.04 -9.57
CA THR A 353 8.67 -12.54 -8.23
C THR A 353 7.16 -12.54 -8.06
N THR A 354 6.60 -13.68 -7.66
CA THR A 354 5.16 -13.79 -7.50
C THR A 354 4.72 -13.49 -6.08
N LYS A 355 3.52 -12.93 -5.97
CA LYS A 355 2.81 -12.63 -4.72
C LYS A 355 1.45 -13.32 -4.75
N ALA A 356 0.88 -13.61 -3.57
CA ALA A 356 -0.50 -14.05 -3.44
C ALA A 356 -1.07 -13.62 -2.08
N TRP A 357 -2.38 -13.54 -2.02
CA TRP A 357 -3.10 -13.35 -0.75
C TRP A 357 -2.81 -14.50 0.20
N ASN A 358 -2.78 -14.24 1.50
CA ASN A 358 -2.39 -15.24 2.49
C ASN A 358 -3.27 -16.49 2.50
N ASP A 359 -4.54 -16.39 2.17
CA ASP A 359 -5.45 -17.54 2.06
C ASP A 359 -5.31 -18.31 0.75
N GLY A 360 -4.49 -17.83 -0.21
CA GLY A 360 -3.99 -18.60 -1.35
C GLY A 360 -2.83 -19.56 -1.03
N PHE A 361 -2.34 -19.56 0.22
CA PHE A 361 -1.35 -20.52 0.71
C PHE A 361 -2.05 -21.69 1.39
N PHE A 362 -2.68 -22.52 0.58
CA PHE A 362 -3.54 -23.60 1.05
C PHE A 362 -2.78 -24.65 1.87
N SER A 363 -3.42 -25.17 2.92
CA SER A 363 -2.92 -26.34 3.65
C SER A 363 -3.03 -27.58 2.74
N SER A 364 -1.90 -27.99 2.22
CA SER A 364 -1.80 -28.98 1.15
C SER A 364 -0.75 -30.05 1.55
N PRO A 365 -1.15 -31.33 1.66
CA PRO A 365 -0.24 -32.36 2.17
C PRO A 365 0.84 -32.80 1.17
N ARG A 366 0.63 -32.61 -0.13
CA ARG A 366 1.51 -33.12 -1.20
C ARG A 366 2.09 -32.02 -2.10
N ALA A 367 1.37 -30.93 -2.33
CA ALA A 367 1.86 -29.78 -3.07
C ALA A 367 2.21 -28.66 -2.08
N ARG A 368 3.43 -28.13 -2.13
CA ARG A 368 3.84 -26.99 -1.31
C ARG A 368 3.81 -25.71 -2.14
N PRO A 369 3.29 -24.59 -1.61
CA PRO A 369 3.44 -23.30 -2.27
C PRO A 369 4.91 -22.97 -2.49
N ASP A 370 5.24 -22.41 -3.67
CA ASP A 370 6.60 -21.98 -4.00
C ASP A 370 7.20 -21.14 -2.86
N ALA A 371 8.45 -21.43 -2.48
CA ALA A 371 9.09 -20.83 -1.32
C ALA A 371 9.38 -19.32 -1.49
N ASP A 372 9.61 -18.89 -2.73
CA ASP A 372 9.91 -17.51 -3.13
C ASP A 372 8.66 -16.64 -3.33
N ARG A 373 7.45 -17.24 -3.29
CA ARG A 373 6.20 -16.48 -3.37
C ARG A 373 5.99 -15.65 -2.11
N GLU A 374 5.88 -14.33 -2.26
CA GLU A 374 5.62 -13.41 -1.16
C GLU A 374 4.16 -13.48 -0.71
N VAL A 375 3.94 -13.39 0.60
CA VAL A 375 2.61 -13.42 1.21
C VAL A 375 2.08 -12.00 1.37
N GLU A 376 0.92 -11.68 0.79
CA GLU A 376 0.20 -10.45 1.10
C GLU A 376 -0.89 -10.77 2.13
N TYR A 377 -0.65 -10.31 3.37
CA TYR A 377 -1.44 -10.72 4.51
C TYR A 377 -2.54 -9.71 4.85
N TRP A 378 -3.80 -10.14 4.76
CA TRP A 378 -4.95 -9.29 5.04
C TRP A 378 -5.82 -9.76 6.21
N SER A 379 -5.99 -11.07 6.41
CA SER A 379 -6.85 -11.63 7.46
C SER A 379 -6.49 -13.07 7.81
N SER A 380 -6.83 -13.49 9.02
CA SER A 380 -6.81 -14.89 9.47
C SER A 380 -8.18 -15.32 9.97
N ASN A 381 -9.24 -15.12 9.19
CA ASN A 381 -10.47 -15.82 9.50
C ASN A 381 -10.22 -17.33 9.40
N VAL A 382 -10.85 -18.12 10.27
CA VAL A 382 -10.60 -19.55 10.49
C VAL A 382 -10.59 -20.40 9.20
N GLN A 383 -11.20 -19.93 8.13
CA GLN A 383 -11.24 -20.55 6.81
C GLN A 383 -10.18 -20.00 5.84
N ARG A 384 -9.37 -19.01 6.24
CA ARG A 384 -8.56 -18.19 5.33
C ARG A 384 -7.07 -18.16 5.66
N GLY A 385 -6.56 -19.24 6.18
CA GLY A 385 -5.14 -19.45 6.33
C GLY A 385 -4.57 -19.25 7.74
N PRO A 386 -3.30 -19.61 7.91
CA PRO A 386 -2.57 -19.55 9.17
C PRO A 386 -2.40 -18.12 9.70
N LEU A 387 -2.02 -18.00 10.98
CA LEU A 387 -1.55 -16.75 11.57
C LEU A 387 -0.24 -16.30 10.91
N PRO A 388 0.07 -14.99 10.90
CA PRO A 388 1.24 -14.46 10.20
C PRO A 388 2.56 -15.06 10.68
N GLU A 389 2.65 -15.43 11.97
CA GLU A 389 3.83 -16.07 12.54
C GLU A 389 4.17 -17.43 11.88
N THR A 390 3.19 -18.13 11.36
CA THR A 390 3.40 -19.39 10.65
C THR A 390 4.21 -19.17 9.38
N TYR A 391 3.77 -18.23 8.53
CA TYR A 391 4.48 -17.87 7.30
C TYR A 391 5.89 -17.38 7.58
N LEU A 392 6.05 -16.53 8.60
CA LEU A 392 7.35 -15.95 8.96
C LEU A 392 8.33 -17.00 9.51
N ARG A 393 7.85 -18.01 10.28
CA ARG A 393 8.67 -19.15 10.73
C ARG A 393 9.06 -20.10 9.62
N GLU A 394 8.23 -20.20 8.57
CA GLU A 394 8.55 -20.93 7.34
C GLU A 394 9.59 -20.18 6.47
N GLY A 395 10.05 -19.01 6.89
CA GLY A 395 11.00 -18.19 6.13
C GLY A 395 10.38 -17.39 4.99
N ARG A 396 9.04 -17.32 4.90
CA ARG A 396 8.37 -16.53 3.87
C ARG A 396 8.46 -15.03 4.16
N LYS A 397 8.54 -14.26 3.10
CA LYS A 397 8.46 -12.81 3.14
C LYS A 397 7.00 -12.37 3.09
N LEU A 398 6.66 -11.33 3.86
CA LEU A 398 5.29 -10.87 4.04
C LEU A 398 5.15 -9.38 3.78
N VAL A 399 4.08 -8.97 3.11
CA VAL A 399 3.60 -7.58 3.02
C VAL A 399 2.31 -7.46 3.82
N ASN A 400 2.23 -6.42 4.64
CA ASN A 400 1.13 -6.21 5.58
C ASN A 400 0.00 -5.39 4.92
N LEU A 401 -1.16 -6.01 4.74
CA LEU A 401 -2.41 -5.37 4.33
C LEU A 401 -3.51 -5.57 5.39
N ASN A 402 -3.14 -5.67 6.65
CA ASN A 402 -4.04 -5.90 7.79
C ASN A 402 -5.39 -5.19 7.63
N SER A 403 -6.45 -5.96 7.41
CA SER A 403 -7.79 -5.44 7.08
C SER A 403 -8.41 -4.57 8.18
N TRP A 404 -7.93 -4.63 9.42
CA TRP A 404 -8.38 -3.79 10.53
C TRP A 404 -7.87 -2.34 10.46
N TYR A 405 -6.76 -2.11 9.77
CA TYR A 405 -6.10 -0.80 9.70
C TYR A 405 -5.99 -0.27 8.28
N LEU A 406 -5.87 -1.15 7.28
CA LEU A 406 -5.41 -0.77 5.95
C LEU A 406 -6.44 -1.03 4.83
N TYR A 407 -7.66 -1.53 5.15
CA TYR A 407 -8.71 -1.75 4.16
C TYR A 407 -9.67 -0.57 4.10
N TYR A 408 -9.72 0.08 2.97
CA TYR A 408 -10.70 1.11 2.62
C TYR A 408 -11.76 0.49 1.70
N VAL A 409 -12.80 -0.10 2.31
CA VAL A 409 -13.88 -0.78 1.58
C VAL A 409 -15.00 0.19 1.29
N LEU A 410 -15.30 0.44 0.01
CA LEU A 410 -16.36 1.36 -0.39
C LEU A 410 -17.71 0.92 0.17
N GLY A 411 -18.49 1.89 0.68
CA GLY A 411 -19.74 1.62 1.40
C GLY A 411 -19.55 1.42 2.90
N SER A 412 -18.30 1.29 3.37
CA SER A 412 -17.97 1.14 4.80
C SER A 412 -18.85 0.11 5.53
N PRO A 413 -18.89 -1.18 5.06
CA PRO A 413 -19.69 -2.20 5.72
C PRO A 413 -19.23 -2.39 7.18
N ALA A 414 -20.12 -2.85 8.06
CA ALA A 414 -19.81 -2.97 9.49
C ALA A 414 -18.58 -3.86 9.80
N SER A 415 -18.30 -4.84 8.93
CA SER A 415 -17.10 -5.70 9.04
C SER A 415 -15.80 -4.99 8.62
N PHE A 416 -15.88 -3.91 7.86
CA PHE A 416 -14.73 -3.14 7.35
C PHE A 416 -15.05 -1.63 7.39
N PRO A 417 -15.04 -1.02 8.60
CA PRO A 417 -15.18 0.43 8.71
C PRO A 417 -13.98 1.12 8.03
N TYR A 418 -14.17 2.33 7.54
CA TYR A 418 -13.08 3.08 6.92
C TYR A 418 -11.89 3.22 7.86
N PRO A 419 -10.65 3.01 7.37
CA PRO A 419 -9.46 3.08 8.18
C PRO A 419 -9.25 4.48 8.74
N SER A 420 -8.98 4.55 10.04
CA SER A 420 -8.65 5.80 10.70
C SER A 420 -7.17 6.14 10.52
N GLY A 421 -6.88 7.29 9.90
CA GLY A 421 -5.50 7.78 9.81
C GLY A 421 -4.86 7.92 11.18
N ARG A 422 -5.63 8.33 12.22
CA ARG A 422 -5.16 8.40 13.61
C ARG A 422 -4.77 7.01 14.15
N ALA A 423 -5.61 6.01 13.93
CA ALA A 423 -5.32 4.65 14.39
C ALA A 423 -4.07 4.06 13.73
N ILE A 424 -3.87 4.32 12.43
CA ILE A 424 -2.64 3.93 11.72
C ILE A 424 -1.44 4.66 12.32
N TYR A 425 -1.52 5.95 12.50
CA TYR A 425 -0.43 6.80 12.99
C TYR A 425 0.02 6.44 14.42
N GLU A 426 -0.94 6.25 15.32
CA GLU A 426 -0.66 6.05 16.75
C GLU A 426 -0.42 4.57 17.13
N ARG A 427 -1.09 3.61 16.46
CA ARG A 427 -1.15 2.22 16.92
C ARG A 427 -0.61 1.19 15.95
N TRP A 428 -0.68 1.46 14.63
CA TRP A 428 -0.22 0.49 13.65
C TRP A 428 1.29 0.62 13.40
N THR A 429 1.94 -0.50 13.14
CA THR A 429 3.29 -0.59 12.58
C THR A 429 3.33 -1.76 11.58
N PRO A 430 4.35 -1.89 10.73
CA PRO A 430 4.48 -3.06 9.86
C PRO A 430 4.44 -4.40 10.60
N ALA A 431 4.81 -4.45 11.88
CA ALA A 431 4.74 -5.65 12.71
C ALA A 431 3.31 -6.00 13.18
N VAL A 432 2.35 -5.06 13.14
CA VAL A 432 0.95 -5.29 13.50
C VAL A 432 0.22 -5.88 12.30
N VAL A 433 0.40 -7.19 12.08
CA VAL A 433 -0.05 -7.89 10.88
C VAL A 433 -1.46 -8.45 11.00
N HIS A 434 -1.87 -8.84 12.21
CA HIS A 434 -3.18 -9.44 12.44
C HIS A 434 -3.95 -8.70 13.52
N ARG A 435 -5.08 -8.10 13.16
CA ARG A 435 -5.89 -7.27 14.07
C ARG A 435 -5.01 -6.18 14.70
N ASP A 436 -5.00 -6.09 16.02
CA ASP A 436 -4.20 -5.16 16.83
C ASP A 436 -2.91 -5.80 17.39
N ARG A 437 -2.58 -7.03 16.94
CA ARG A 437 -1.44 -7.79 17.46
C ARG A 437 -0.22 -7.65 16.55
N ALA A 438 0.88 -7.24 17.17
CA ALA A 438 2.19 -7.33 16.56
C ALA A 438 2.72 -8.77 16.62
N VAL A 439 3.44 -9.18 15.58
CA VAL A 439 4.22 -10.42 15.63
C VAL A 439 5.41 -10.25 16.60
N PRO A 440 5.97 -11.34 17.14
CA PRO A 440 7.17 -11.27 17.98
C PRO A 440 8.32 -10.51 17.31
N ALA A 441 9.08 -9.74 18.09
CA ALA A 441 10.16 -8.89 17.59
C ALA A 441 11.19 -9.64 16.72
N ALA A 442 11.49 -10.90 17.05
CA ALA A 442 12.39 -11.77 16.30
C ALA A 442 11.88 -12.10 14.87
N LEU A 443 10.59 -11.89 14.59
CA LEU A 443 9.96 -12.10 13.29
C LEU A 443 9.62 -10.79 12.57
N ALA A 444 9.84 -9.64 13.20
CA ALA A 444 9.39 -8.33 12.74
C ALA A 444 10.41 -7.59 11.84
N GLY A 445 11.55 -8.20 11.52
CA GLY A 445 12.61 -7.59 10.71
C GLY A 445 12.15 -7.22 9.30
N ALA A 446 12.82 -6.24 8.67
CA ALA A 446 12.52 -5.76 7.33
C ALA A 446 12.86 -6.80 6.23
N ASP A 447 13.69 -7.77 6.54
CA ASP A 447 13.99 -8.94 5.72
C ASP A 447 12.84 -9.96 5.67
N ARG A 448 11.90 -9.91 6.63
CA ARG A 448 10.75 -10.79 6.79
C ARG A 448 9.44 -10.09 6.48
N ILE A 449 9.18 -8.94 7.10
CA ILE A 449 8.02 -8.09 6.81
C ILE A 449 8.49 -6.94 5.93
N LEU A 450 8.26 -7.07 4.64
CA LEU A 450 8.77 -6.17 3.61
C LEU A 450 8.15 -4.77 3.67
N GLY A 451 6.98 -4.63 4.32
CA GLY A 451 6.31 -3.34 4.45
C GLY A 451 4.79 -3.45 4.55
N GLY A 452 4.09 -2.50 3.96
CA GLY A 452 2.62 -2.50 3.97
C GLY A 452 2.00 -1.63 2.89
N ARG A 453 0.73 -1.93 2.56
CA ARG A 453 -0.10 -1.18 1.60
C ARG A 453 -1.48 -0.88 2.18
N LEU A 454 -1.98 0.31 1.88
CA LEU A 454 -3.40 0.60 2.01
C LEU A 454 -4.12 -0.07 0.83
N ALA A 455 -5.26 -0.71 1.06
CA ALA A 455 -6.04 -1.36 0.01
C ALA A 455 -7.41 -0.67 -0.16
N ILE A 456 -7.72 -0.25 -1.37
CA ILE A 456 -9.04 0.27 -1.74
C ILE A 456 -9.82 -0.89 -2.37
N TRP A 457 -10.84 -1.37 -1.68
CA TRP A 457 -11.78 -2.37 -2.18
C TRP A 457 -13.10 -1.74 -2.59
N CYS A 458 -13.63 -2.18 -3.70
CA CYS A 458 -14.79 -1.58 -4.34
C CYS A 458 -16.04 -2.47 -4.31
N ASP A 459 -16.30 -3.15 -3.19
CA ASP A 459 -17.44 -4.04 -2.99
C ASP A 459 -18.78 -3.34 -3.31
N HIS A 460 -18.88 -2.07 -2.95
CA HIS A 460 -19.98 -1.18 -3.32
C HIS A 460 -19.47 -0.07 -4.25
N ALA A 461 -19.22 -0.43 -5.51
CA ALA A 461 -18.50 0.40 -6.49
C ALA A 461 -19.06 1.83 -6.64
N ASP A 462 -20.37 2.01 -6.49
CA ASP A 462 -21.06 3.29 -6.67
C ASP A 462 -21.20 4.12 -5.38
N ALA A 463 -20.73 3.59 -4.23
CA ALA A 463 -20.84 4.28 -2.95
C ALA A 463 -20.06 5.58 -2.88
N GLN A 464 -18.99 5.72 -3.66
CA GLN A 464 -18.15 6.92 -3.70
C GLN A 464 -17.63 7.19 -5.11
N THR A 465 -17.46 8.49 -5.42
CA THR A 465 -16.75 8.98 -6.60
C THR A 465 -15.22 8.88 -6.41
N GLU A 466 -14.45 8.98 -7.50
CA GLU A 466 -12.99 9.06 -7.46
C GLU A 466 -12.48 10.17 -6.53
N THR A 467 -13.13 11.34 -6.55
CA THR A 467 -12.78 12.48 -5.70
C THR A 467 -13.01 12.19 -4.22
N GLN A 468 -14.15 11.56 -3.88
CA GLN A 468 -14.46 11.16 -2.50
C GLN A 468 -13.48 10.11 -1.97
N ILE A 469 -13.13 9.12 -2.81
CA ILE A 469 -12.13 8.10 -2.47
C ILE A 469 -10.78 8.77 -2.18
N ALA A 470 -10.31 9.65 -3.07
CA ALA A 470 -9.06 10.38 -2.90
C ALA A 470 -9.03 11.19 -1.60
N ALA A 471 -10.12 11.86 -1.26
CA ALA A 471 -10.25 12.60 -0.01
C ALA A 471 -10.24 11.66 1.21
N GLY A 472 -10.97 10.53 1.13
CA GLY A 472 -11.10 9.57 2.22
C GLY A 472 -9.80 8.88 2.59
N ILE A 473 -8.96 8.54 1.60
CA ILE A 473 -7.67 7.88 1.84
C ILE A 473 -6.54 8.86 2.21
N ARG A 474 -6.73 10.17 2.08
CA ARG A 474 -5.67 11.18 2.19
C ARG A 474 -4.88 11.06 3.50
N LEU A 475 -5.53 11.07 4.64
CA LEU A 475 -4.86 10.96 5.95
C LEU A 475 -4.41 9.53 6.28
N PRO A 476 -5.20 8.47 6.02
CA PRO A 476 -4.73 7.08 6.14
C PRO A 476 -3.45 6.81 5.36
N LEU A 477 -3.35 7.28 4.11
CA LEU A 477 -2.17 7.06 3.26
C LEU A 477 -0.92 7.79 3.79
N ARG A 478 -1.07 9.00 4.31
CA ARG A 478 0.02 9.75 4.94
C ARG A 478 0.50 9.11 6.24
N ALA A 479 -0.44 8.62 7.04
CA ALA A 479 -0.12 7.88 8.26
C ALA A 479 0.61 6.57 7.94
N LEU A 480 0.16 5.82 6.93
CA LEU A 480 0.86 4.64 6.43
C LEU A 480 2.30 5.00 5.98
N ALA A 481 2.44 6.04 5.14
CA ALA A 481 3.74 6.49 4.65
C ALA A 481 4.72 6.76 5.79
N GLN A 482 4.27 7.47 6.85
CA GLN A 482 5.07 7.70 8.05
C GLN A 482 5.51 6.39 8.70
N LYS A 483 4.60 5.43 8.87
CA LYS A 483 4.85 4.21 9.65
C LYS A 483 5.65 3.14 8.91
N VAL A 484 5.59 3.09 7.58
CA VAL A 484 6.43 2.19 6.78
C VAL A 484 7.82 2.78 6.51
N TRP A 485 7.95 4.11 6.57
CA TRP A 485 9.23 4.81 6.47
C TRP A 485 9.98 4.77 7.79
N ASP A 486 9.29 5.06 8.89
CA ASP A 486 9.82 4.99 10.25
C ASP A 486 8.74 4.45 11.20
N PRO A 487 8.83 3.18 11.65
CA PRO A 487 7.82 2.56 12.50
C PRO A 487 7.87 3.01 13.97
N ARG A 488 8.90 3.77 14.39
CA ARG A 488 9.02 4.27 15.74
C ARG A 488 7.80 5.13 16.13
N THR A 489 7.65 5.37 17.42
CA THR A 489 6.61 6.29 17.92
C THR A 489 6.83 7.67 17.29
N PRO A 490 5.84 8.23 16.58
CA PRO A 490 5.98 9.56 15.99
C PRO A 490 6.18 10.64 17.06
N ALA A 491 7.01 11.63 16.75
CA ALA A 491 7.28 12.74 17.67
C ALA A 491 6.13 13.75 17.76
N LEU A 492 5.31 13.87 16.70
CA LEU A 492 4.18 14.78 16.65
C LEU A 492 2.91 14.11 17.21
N SER A 493 2.06 14.90 17.85
CA SER A 493 0.68 14.49 18.13
C SER A 493 -0.09 14.26 16.81
N TRP A 494 -1.21 13.56 16.87
CA TRP A 494 -2.07 13.39 15.69
C TRP A 494 -2.58 14.73 15.13
N GLU A 495 -2.91 15.69 15.99
CA GLU A 495 -3.39 17.01 15.55
C GLU A 495 -2.30 17.82 14.85
N ASP A 496 -1.06 17.77 15.37
CA ASP A 496 0.09 18.39 14.73
C ASP A 496 0.46 17.70 13.42
N PHE A 497 0.33 16.37 13.36
CA PHE A 497 0.53 15.63 12.10
C PHE A 497 -0.51 16.02 11.03
N LYS A 498 -1.78 16.23 11.40
CA LYS A 498 -2.79 16.73 10.44
C LYS A 498 -2.43 18.14 9.96
N SER A 499 -1.98 19.01 10.86
CA SER A 499 -1.54 20.36 10.53
C SER A 499 -0.35 20.32 9.58
N LEU A 500 0.64 19.45 9.84
CA LEU A 500 1.77 19.19 8.96
C LEU A 500 1.29 18.68 7.59
N ALA A 501 0.36 17.70 7.56
CA ALA A 501 -0.19 17.16 6.33
C ALA A 501 -0.88 18.21 5.45
N ASN A 502 -1.46 19.23 6.05
CA ASN A 502 -2.04 20.37 5.31
C ASN A 502 -0.95 21.32 4.80
N ALA A 503 0.10 21.55 5.58
CA ALA A 503 1.19 22.45 5.20
C ALA A 503 2.06 21.90 4.06
N VAL A 504 2.31 20.59 4.06
CA VAL A 504 3.14 19.95 3.01
C VAL A 504 2.34 19.55 1.77
N GLY A 505 1.02 19.45 1.84
CA GLY A 505 0.12 19.20 0.71
C GLY A 505 -0.50 17.81 0.61
#